data_f1f4132566bc4784ffe9d5e93bc75375
#
_entry.id   f1f4132566bc4784ffe9d5e93bc75375
#
_cell.length_a   1.000
_cell.length_b   1.000
_cell.length_c   1.000
_cell.angle_alpha   90.00
_cell.angle_beta   90.00
_cell.angle_gamma   90.00
#
_symmetry.space_group_name_H-M   'P 1'
#
loop_
_entity.id
_entity.type
_entity.pdbx_description
1 polymer ?
#
loop_
_entity_poly.entity_id
_entity_poly.type
_entity_poly.pdbx_seq_one_letter_code
_entity_poly.pdbx_strand_id
1 'polypeptide(L)' 'MKDYVILLAGGVGKRMGADIPKQFMEVNGKPIIVYAIENFQRNPQIEKIVVVCVNEWIDHLKELIKKYSLTKVE' A
#
# COMPACT_ATOMS: atom_id res chain seq x y z
N MET A 1 -19.98 5.48 12.68
CA MET A 1 -19.62 4.12 12.25
C MET A 1 -18.31 4.17 11.49
N LYS A 2 -17.40 3.27 11.81
CA LYS A 2 -16.09 3.29 11.19
C LYS A 2 -16.03 2.34 10.02
N ASP A 3 -15.28 2.73 9.00
CA ASP A 3 -15.19 1.98 7.76
C ASP A 3 -13.88 1.23 7.65
N TYR A 4 -13.90 0.15 6.90
CA TYR A 4 -12.72 -0.60 6.55
C TYR A 4 -12.43 -0.36 5.07
N VAL A 5 -11.16 -0.31 4.72
CA VAL A 5 -10.74 -0.10 3.34
C VAL A 5 -9.94 -1.32 2.89
N ILE A 6 -10.23 -1.78 1.68
CA ILE A 6 -9.46 -2.86 1.06
C ILE A 6 -8.76 -2.27 -0.15
N LEU A 7 -7.44 -2.31 -0.13
CA LEU A 7 -6.62 -1.85 -1.25
C LEU A 7 -6.03 -3.03 -1.98
N LEU A 8 -6.20 -3.04 -3.29
CA LEU A 8 -5.66 -4.10 -4.11
C LEU A 8 -4.32 -3.66 -4.70
N ALA A 9 -3.25 -4.26 -4.23
CA ALA A 9 -1.91 -3.93 -4.68
C ALA A 9 -1.29 -5.05 -5.51
N GLY A 10 -2.13 -5.95 -6.03
CA GLY A 10 -1.65 -7.10 -6.76
C GLY A 10 -1.56 -6.94 -8.26
N GLY A 11 -1.87 -5.77 -8.78
CA GLY A 11 -1.83 -5.55 -10.21
C GLY A 11 -0.41 -5.64 -10.73
N VAL A 12 -0.12 -6.70 -11.45
CA VAL A 12 1.21 -6.91 -11.95
C VAL A 12 1.37 -6.19 -13.28
N GLY A 13 2.13 -5.13 -13.27
CA GLY A 13 2.55 -4.52 -14.51
C GLY A 13 3.82 -5.18 -14.99
N LYS A 14 3.67 -6.24 -15.73
CA LYS A 14 4.83 -6.83 -16.41
C LYS A 14 5.14 -6.02 -17.63
N ARG A 15 5.59 -4.84 -17.42
CA ARG A 15 5.91 -3.98 -18.55
C ARG A 15 7.39 -3.66 -18.52
N MET A 16 8.00 -3.73 -19.67
CA MET A 16 9.39 -3.33 -19.87
C MET A 16 10.36 -4.12 -18.98
N GLY A 17 10.06 -5.37 -18.71
CA GLY A 17 10.95 -6.20 -17.91
C GLY A 17 11.03 -5.83 -16.45
N ALA A 18 10.17 -4.93 -15.99
CA ALA A 18 10.14 -4.58 -14.58
C ALA A 18 9.04 -5.39 -13.91
N ASP A 19 9.44 -6.19 -12.94
CA ASP A 19 8.49 -7.01 -12.20
C ASP A 19 7.97 -6.30 -10.96
N ILE A 20 7.93 -4.99 -11.01
CA ILE A 20 7.46 -4.19 -9.87
C ILE A 20 5.97 -3.92 -10.03
N PRO A 21 5.15 -4.36 -9.07
CA PRO A 21 3.74 -4.01 -9.10
C PRO A 21 3.56 -2.50 -9.17
N LYS A 22 2.59 -2.07 -9.96
CA LYS A 22 2.38 -0.66 -10.21
C LYS A 22 2.27 0.15 -8.91
N GLN A 23 1.65 -0.44 -7.91
CA GLN A 23 1.42 0.26 -6.64
C GLN A 23 2.70 0.51 -5.85
N PHE A 24 3.76 -0.22 -6.15
CA PHE A 24 5.04 -0.04 -5.48
C PHE A 24 6.00 0.86 -6.24
N MET A 25 5.59 1.34 -7.40
CA MET A 25 6.41 2.31 -8.12
C MET A 25 6.45 3.62 -7.36
N GLU A 26 7.61 4.27 -7.38
CA GLU A 26 7.82 5.47 -6.59
C GLU A 26 7.55 6.73 -7.40
N VAL A 27 6.92 7.69 -6.75
CA VAL A 27 6.74 9.04 -7.25
C VAL A 27 7.37 9.97 -6.23
N ASN A 28 8.38 10.71 -6.66
CA ASN A 28 9.12 11.60 -5.76
C ASN A 28 9.73 10.84 -4.57
N GLY A 29 10.20 9.63 -4.83
CA GLY A 29 10.86 8.84 -3.81
C GLY A 29 9.94 8.11 -2.84
N LYS A 30 8.64 8.11 -3.11
CA LYS A 30 7.66 7.48 -2.24
C LYS A 30 6.74 6.59 -3.07
N PRO A 31 6.54 5.32 -2.69
CA PRO A 31 5.67 4.42 -3.45
C PRO A 31 4.24 4.93 -3.53
N ILE A 32 3.60 4.67 -4.67
CA ILE A 32 2.21 5.09 -4.89
C ILE A 32 1.28 4.57 -3.80
N ILE A 33 1.49 3.30 -3.40
CA ILE A 33 0.63 2.68 -2.39
C ILE A 33 0.70 3.43 -1.06
N VAL A 34 1.85 4.01 -0.74
CA VAL A 34 2.00 4.76 0.51
C VAL A 34 1.15 6.01 0.48
N TYR A 35 1.11 6.71 -0.66
CA TYR A 35 0.24 7.88 -0.80
C TYR A 35 -1.23 7.49 -0.57
N ALA A 36 -1.66 6.39 -1.16
CA ALA A 36 -3.04 5.93 -1.02
C ALA A 36 -3.34 5.58 0.43
N ILE A 37 -2.45 4.84 1.08
CA ILE A 37 -2.66 4.44 2.46
C ILE A 37 -2.68 5.65 3.38
N GLU A 38 -1.77 6.59 3.18
CA GLU A 38 -1.73 7.79 4.01
C GLU A 38 -3.02 8.60 3.91
N ASN A 39 -3.59 8.62 2.72
CA ASN A 39 -4.84 9.32 2.51
C ASN A 39 -5.95 8.75 3.39
N PHE A 40 -6.02 7.44 3.50
CA PHE A 40 -6.99 6.77 4.36
C PHE A 40 -6.56 6.81 5.82
N GLN A 41 -5.26 6.76 6.08
CA GLN A 41 -4.72 6.80 7.44
C GLN A 41 -5.16 8.07 8.17
N ARG A 42 -5.25 9.17 7.46
CA ARG A 42 -5.62 10.45 8.05
C ARG A 42 -7.12 10.63 8.22
N ASN A 43 -7.91 9.72 7.66
CA ASN A 43 -9.36 9.83 7.73
C ASN A 43 -9.87 9.18 9.02
N PRO A 44 -10.50 9.94 9.93
CA PRO A 44 -10.96 9.36 11.21
C PRO A 44 -12.10 8.37 11.04
N GLN A 45 -12.77 8.35 9.88
CA GLN A 45 -13.83 7.39 9.63
C GLN A 45 -13.26 6.01 9.27
N ILE A 46 -12.00 5.95 8.87
CA ILE A 46 -11.37 4.68 8.49
C ILE A 46 -10.73 4.05 9.71
N GLU A 47 -11.17 2.86 10.06
CA GLU A 47 -10.62 2.17 11.22
C GLU A 47 -9.44 1.28 10.84
N LYS A 48 -9.58 0.53 9.75
CA LYS A 48 -8.54 -0.39 9.32
C LYS A 48 -8.39 -0.38 7.82
N ILE A 49 -7.18 -0.67 7.37
CA ILE A 49 -6.84 -0.77 5.96
C ILE A 49 -6.27 -2.16 5.73
N VAL A 50 -6.89 -2.92 4.85
CA VAL A 50 -6.39 -4.23 4.46
C VAL A 50 -5.80 -4.09 3.06
N VAL A 51 -4.54 -4.47 2.91
CA VAL A 51 -3.87 -4.41 1.62
C VAL A 51 -3.69 -5.83 1.09
N VAL A 52 -4.26 -6.09 -0.07
CA VAL A 52 -4.09 -7.38 -0.75
C VAL A 52 -2.89 -7.23 -1.68
N CYS A 53 -1.87 -8.03 -1.42
CA CYS A 53 -0.59 -7.90 -2.09
C CYS A 53 -0.07 -9.28 -2.48
N VAL A 54 0.68 -9.36 -3.58
CA VAL A 54 1.30 -10.62 -3.95
C VAL A 54 2.37 -10.98 -2.92
N ASN A 55 2.54 -12.29 -2.70
CA ASN A 55 3.44 -12.78 -1.65
C ASN A 55 4.84 -12.21 -1.76
N GLU A 56 5.32 -12.03 -2.96
CA GLU A 56 6.68 -11.58 -3.21
C GLU A 56 6.93 -10.17 -2.69
N TRP A 57 5.87 -9.39 -2.51
CA TRP A 57 6.01 -8.01 -2.08
C TRP A 57 5.49 -7.74 -0.67
N ILE A 58 5.03 -8.77 0.03
CA ILE A 58 4.50 -8.60 1.38
C ILE A 58 5.56 -8.07 2.33
N ASP A 59 6.77 -8.62 2.27
CA ASP A 59 7.84 -8.17 3.16
C ASP A 59 8.21 -6.72 2.89
N HIS A 60 8.25 -6.34 1.62
CA HIS A 60 8.52 -4.97 1.25
C HIS A 60 7.42 -4.03 1.78
N LEU A 61 6.17 -4.48 1.66
CA LEU A 61 5.04 -3.70 2.18
C LEU A 61 5.16 -3.53 3.69
N LYS A 62 5.56 -4.58 4.40
CA LYS A 62 5.72 -4.49 5.85
C LYS A 62 6.78 -3.47 6.23
N GLU A 63 7.84 -3.38 5.45
CA GLU A 63 8.89 -2.38 5.69
C GLU A 63 8.33 -0.98 5.48
N LEU A 64 7.52 -0.79 4.45
CA LEU A 64 6.91 0.50 4.18
C LEU A 64 5.94 0.90 5.30
N ILE A 65 5.16 -0.05 5.78
CA ILE A 65 4.24 0.21 6.88
C ILE A 65 5.01 0.72 8.10
N LYS A 66 6.13 0.10 8.37
CA LYS A 66 6.97 0.49 9.50
C LYS A 66 7.64 1.84 9.27
N LYS A 67 8.15 2.04 8.06
CA LYS A 67 8.88 3.27 7.71
C LYS A 67 7.98 4.50 7.79
N TYR A 68 6.75 4.36 7.34
CA TYR A 68 5.81 5.48 7.28
C TYR A 68 4.76 5.47 8.37
N SER A 69 4.90 4.59 9.35
CA SER A 69 4.01 4.49 10.51
C SER A 69 2.54 4.34 10.10
N LEU A 70 2.28 3.42 9.19
CA LEU A 70 0.94 3.20 8.67
C LEU A 70 0.18 2.26 9.62
N THR A 71 -0.22 2.77 10.75
CA THR A 71 -0.74 1.97 11.85
C THR A 71 -2.09 1.31 11.60
N LYS A 72 -2.86 1.82 10.65
CA LYS A 72 -4.16 1.24 10.33
C LYS A 72 -4.08 0.03 9.40
N VAL A 73 -2.93 -0.20 8.78
CA VAL A 73 -2.75 -1.34 7.88
C VAL A 73 -2.61 -2.61 8.69
N GLU A 74 -3.33 -3.61 8.24
CA GLU A 74 -3.36 -4.89 8.93
C GLU A 74 -2.75 -6.01 8.10
#